data_35c5b1607fb1f4967238008b96f0054e
#
_entry.id   35c5b1607fb1f4967238008b96f0054e
#
_cell.length_a   1.000
_cell.length_b   1.000
_cell.length_c   1.000
_cell.angle_alpha   90.00
_cell.angle_beta   90.00
_cell.angle_gamma   90.00
#
_symmetry.space_group_name_H-M   'P 1'
#
loop_
_entity.id
_entity.type
_entity.pdbx_description
1 polymer ?
#
loop_
_entity_poly.entity_id
_entity_poly.type
_entity_poly.pdbx_seq_one_letter_code
_entity_poly.pdbx_strand_id
1 'polypeptide(L)'
;MSEHRLQGLKFKSGINLYAGEQAGQFLFGTMRSRITIASPLAPEIYSALKRGITRNELEVLLAVSAADLDELLAQLHTYEFLETQSSAIQISQRFISNIAERAAKGSDRSKDASYAQMKNRIAPELTLTRWLPGVCDSGVATVSARQSAHIEISGNSRAAQHLFSNLIASGVTCTQFATSYRRGNELVTDLDISGGLISAIDYGKVFKSVCAESAKSVALFPQSSEESADELPAGFSEKVIKIHFGEIDPALLALWMSADQEHLLVSETSGGYLTITPLIRPGITPCSRCYELTIAEQSGAKFLESGADKDELPIVGANYVAALLAAQLLQLIDTGVCKLSTEAISIDLLDLCNTKHIAISRHPMCGCSW
;
A
#
# COMPACT_ATOMS: atom_id res chain seq x y z
N MET A 1 22.25 -29.26 -7.48
CA MET A 1 21.83 -29.54 -6.06
C MET A 1 22.84 -29.08 -5.01
N SER A 2 23.58 -27.99 -5.17
CA SER A 2 24.65 -27.63 -4.23
C SER A 2 24.68 -26.18 -3.72
N GLU A 3 23.79 -25.29 -4.17
CA GLU A 3 23.78 -23.88 -3.75
C GLU A 3 22.85 -23.55 -2.56
N HIS A 4 21.89 -24.42 -2.24
CA HIS A 4 20.94 -24.17 -1.13
C HIS A 4 21.50 -24.48 0.29
N ARG A 5 22.72 -25.03 0.41
CA ARG A 5 23.28 -25.46 1.70
C ARG A 5 23.86 -24.33 2.58
N LEU A 6 24.05 -23.13 2.05
CA LEU A 6 24.68 -22.00 2.77
C LEU A 6 23.70 -20.88 3.16
N GLN A 7 22.42 -21.00 2.83
CA GLN A 7 21.42 -19.99 3.24
C GLN A 7 21.08 -20.18 4.72
N GLY A 8 21.26 -19.13 5.50
CA GLY A 8 20.86 -19.11 6.90
C GLY A 8 19.34 -19.19 7.03
N LEU A 9 18.86 -20.07 7.88
CA LEU A 9 17.46 -20.20 8.26
C LEU A 9 17.18 -19.23 9.40
N LYS A 10 16.18 -18.39 9.24
CA LYS A 10 15.79 -17.43 10.28
C LYS A 10 14.29 -17.25 10.29
N PHE A 11 13.70 -17.15 11.47
CA PHE A 11 12.30 -16.79 11.59
C PHE A 11 12.01 -15.37 11.10
N LYS A 12 10.91 -15.19 10.40
CA LYS A 12 10.32 -13.87 10.19
C LYS A 12 10.08 -13.21 11.55
N SER A 13 10.32 -11.91 11.62
CA SER A 13 10.03 -11.15 12.85
C SER A 13 8.54 -11.22 13.18
N GLY A 14 8.19 -11.51 14.41
CA GLY A 14 6.80 -11.69 14.85
C GLY A 14 6.38 -13.14 15.08
N ILE A 15 7.22 -14.12 14.73
CA ILE A 15 7.02 -15.51 15.17
C ILE A 15 7.31 -15.59 16.67
N ASN A 16 6.41 -16.19 17.42
CA ASN A 16 6.50 -16.40 18.86
C ASN A 16 6.46 -17.87 19.19
N LEU A 17 6.98 -18.19 20.37
CA LEU A 17 6.89 -19.50 21.01
C LEU A 17 5.76 -19.47 22.04
N TYR A 18 4.84 -20.41 21.97
CA TYR A 18 3.76 -20.58 22.93
C TYR A 18 3.82 -21.97 23.55
N ALA A 19 3.38 -22.10 24.81
CA ALA A 19 3.12 -23.40 25.41
C ALA A 19 1.81 -23.95 24.84
N GLY A 20 1.79 -25.26 24.54
CA GLY A 20 0.58 -25.96 24.13
C GLY A 20 -0.29 -26.35 25.32
N GLU A 21 -1.44 -26.97 25.05
CA GLU A 21 -2.36 -27.45 26.08
C GLU A 21 -1.81 -28.68 26.83
N GLN A 22 -0.99 -29.48 26.16
CA GLN A 22 -0.38 -30.68 26.74
C GLN A 22 1.05 -30.37 27.20
N ALA A 23 1.48 -30.99 28.29
CA ALA A 23 2.84 -30.86 28.78
C ALA A 23 3.86 -31.33 27.72
N GLY A 24 4.85 -30.50 27.43
CA GLY A 24 5.86 -30.78 26.40
C GLY A 24 5.43 -30.43 24.96
N GLN A 25 4.23 -29.90 24.78
CA GLN A 25 3.76 -29.39 23.51
C GLN A 25 4.03 -27.87 23.39
N PHE A 26 4.56 -27.46 22.25
CA PHE A 26 4.87 -26.07 21.96
C PHE A 26 4.24 -25.66 20.61
N LEU A 27 3.97 -24.36 20.44
CA LEU A 27 3.50 -23.83 19.18
C LEU A 27 4.42 -22.68 18.72
N PHE A 28 4.79 -22.73 17.44
CA PHE A 28 5.44 -21.60 16.78
C PHE A 28 4.41 -20.87 15.93
N GLY A 29 4.44 -19.54 15.95
CA GLY A 29 3.57 -18.81 15.06
C GLY A 29 3.22 -17.39 15.49
N THR A 30 2.15 -16.91 14.87
CA THR A 30 1.54 -15.61 15.11
C THR A 30 0.10 -15.78 15.61
N MET A 31 -0.62 -14.67 15.76
CA MET A 31 -2.08 -14.73 16.03
C MET A 31 -2.87 -15.26 14.83
N ARG A 32 -2.31 -15.22 13.60
CA ARG A 32 -3.00 -15.66 12.37
C ARG A 32 -2.84 -17.15 12.11
N SER A 33 -1.66 -17.68 12.38
CA SER A 33 -1.32 -19.08 12.10
C SER A 33 -0.32 -19.61 13.10
N ARG A 34 -0.44 -20.87 13.47
CA ARG A 34 0.45 -21.57 14.42
C ARG A 34 0.67 -22.98 13.96
N ILE A 35 1.86 -23.51 14.21
CA ILE A 35 2.19 -24.92 14.03
C ILE A 35 2.52 -25.52 15.38
N THR A 36 2.12 -26.76 15.60
CA THR A 36 2.39 -27.48 16.83
C THR A 36 3.71 -28.27 16.69
N ILE A 37 4.58 -28.13 17.67
CA ILE A 37 5.87 -28.82 17.74
C ILE A 37 5.86 -29.71 18.99
N ALA A 38 5.77 -31.00 18.78
CA ALA A 38 5.81 -31.99 19.86
C ALA A 38 7.27 -32.42 20.13
N SER A 39 8.11 -31.49 20.55
CA SER A 39 9.51 -31.75 20.86
C SER A 39 9.93 -30.98 22.12
N PRO A 40 10.61 -31.62 23.06
CA PRO A 40 11.16 -30.93 24.21
C PRO A 40 12.25 -29.89 23.83
N LEU A 41 12.82 -30.00 22.64
CA LEU A 41 13.83 -29.08 22.10
C LEU A 41 13.23 -27.86 21.38
N ALA A 42 11.89 -27.70 21.38
CA ALA A 42 11.24 -26.58 20.72
C ALA A 42 11.74 -25.19 21.17
N PRO A 43 12.05 -24.93 22.46
CA PRO A 43 12.63 -23.65 22.88
C PRO A 43 14.01 -23.40 22.29
N GLU A 44 14.87 -24.43 22.20
CA GLU A 44 16.21 -24.37 21.60
C GLU A 44 16.13 -24.11 20.09
N ILE A 45 15.24 -24.83 19.39
CA ILE A 45 14.93 -24.62 17.95
C ILE A 45 14.49 -23.19 17.72
N TYR A 46 13.53 -22.73 18.52
CA TYR A 46 13.04 -21.36 18.42
C TYR A 46 14.15 -20.33 18.59
N SER A 47 14.97 -20.50 19.61
CA SER A 47 16.07 -19.59 19.92
C SER A 47 17.13 -19.59 18.81
N ALA A 48 17.42 -20.74 18.22
CA ALA A 48 18.36 -20.90 17.11
C ALA A 48 17.82 -20.22 15.84
N LEU A 49 16.60 -20.51 15.43
CA LEU A 49 15.96 -19.90 14.26
C LEU A 49 15.73 -18.40 14.44
N LYS A 50 15.47 -17.91 15.63
CA LYS A 50 15.33 -16.48 15.90
C LYS A 50 16.66 -15.72 15.68
N ARG A 51 17.79 -16.32 16.02
CA ARG A 51 19.13 -15.74 15.82
C ARG A 51 19.59 -15.87 14.36
N GLY A 52 19.10 -16.85 13.67
CA GLY A 52 19.58 -17.30 12.37
C GLY A 52 20.61 -18.43 12.54
N ILE A 53 20.41 -19.51 11.84
CA ILE A 53 21.23 -20.74 11.92
C ILE A 53 21.28 -21.39 10.54
N THR A 54 22.38 -22.07 10.24
CA THR A 54 22.43 -22.89 9.03
C THR A 54 21.72 -24.22 9.26
N ARG A 55 21.29 -24.88 8.16
CA ARG A 55 20.66 -26.20 8.22
C ARG A 55 21.57 -27.21 8.95
N ASN A 56 22.86 -27.22 8.62
CA ASN A 56 23.82 -28.17 9.22
C ASN A 56 23.99 -27.95 10.73
N GLU A 57 24.06 -26.69 11.17
CA GLU A 57 24.13 -26.37 12.60
C GLU A 57 22.84 -26.76 13.33
N LEU A 58 21.68 -26.60 12.68
CA LEU A 58 20.40 -27.00 13.25
C LEU A 58 20.29 -28.53 13.37
N GLU A 59 20.79 -29.29 12.40
CA GLU A 59 20.87 -30.74 12.43
C GLU A 59 21.73 -31.24 13.57
N VAL A 60 22.89 -30.63 13.76
CA VAL A 60 23.80 -30.94 14.88
C VAL A 60 23.16 -30.58 16.24
N LEU A 61 22.53 -29.42 16.33
CA LEU A 61 21.88 -28.97 17.58
C LEU A 61 20.77 -29.90 18.03
N LEU A 62 20.00 -30.42 17.09
CA LEU A 62 18.82 -31.25 17.39
C LEU A 62 19.17 -32.71 17.62
N ALA A 63 20.31 -33.18 17.12
CA ALA A 63 20.69 -34.60 17.09
C ALA A 63 19.54 -35.52 16.55
N VAL A 64 18.70 -34.95 15.66
CA VAL A 64 17.57 -35.64 15.02
C VAL A 64 17.98 -36.20 13.66
N SER A 65 17.18 -37.11 13.12
CA SER A 65 17.40 -37.59 11.76
C SER A 65 17.20 -36.46 10.74
N ALA A 66 17.91 -36.54 9.62
CA ALA A 66 17.73 -35.58 8.52
C ALA A 66 16.26 -35.54 8.02
N ALA A 67 15.54 -36.66 8.14
CA ALA A 67 14.13 -36.74 7.74
C ALA A 67 13.20 -35.94 8.65
N ASP A 68 13.40 -36.02 9.98
CA ASP A 68 12.60 -35.25 10.93
C ASP A 68 12.83 -33.73 10.79
N LEU A 69 14.09 -33.37 10.52
CA LEU A 69 14.45 -31.98 10.22
C LEU A 69 13.81 -31.50 8.92
N ASP A 70 13.78 -32.32 7.88
CA ASP A 70 13.14 -31.97 6.60
C ASP A 70 11.64 -31.78 6.77
N GLU A 71 10.98 -32.59 7.57
CA GLU A 71 9.56 -32.45 7.88
C GLU A 71 9.29 -31.12 8.62
N LEU A 72 10.07 -30.81 9.63
CA LEU A 72 9.97 -29.53 10.37
C LEU A 72 10.16 -28.34 9.43
N LEU A 73 11.19 -28.37 8.61
CA LEU A 73 11.47 -27.28 7.67
C LEU A 73 10.37 -27.16 6.60
N ALA A 74 9.83 -28.27 6.11
CA ALA A 74 8.70 -28.25 5.19
C ALA A 74 7.44 -27.61 5.81
N GLN A 75 7.14 -27.91 7.07
CA GLN A 75 6.06 -27.25 7.79
C GLN A 75 6.31 -25.76 7.95
N LEU A 76 7.51 -25.34 8.38
CA LEU A 76 7.87 -23.93 8.52
C LEU A 76 7.81 -23.16 7.20
N HIS A 77 8.16 -23.81 6.09
CA HIS A 77 8.02 -23.26 4.73
C HIS A 77 6.56 -23.14 4.30
N THR A 78 5.76 -24.17 4.54
CA THR A 78 4.32 -24.17 4.19
C THR A 78 3.58 -23.02 4.85
N TYR A 79 3.93 -22.70 6.11
CA TYR A 79 3.37 -21.57 6.83
C TYR A 79 4.11 -20.25 6.60
N GLU A 80 5.12 -20.25 5.73
CA GLU A 80 5.94 -19.08 5.38
C GLU A 80 6.58 -18.39 6.61
N PHE A 81 7.02 -19.17 7.59
CA PHE A 81 7.60 -18.63 8.83
C PHE A 81 9.07 -18.26 8.71
N LEU A 82 9.76 -18.71 7.65
CA LEU A 82 11.19 -18.52 7.47
C LEU A 82 11.53 -17.38 6.52
N GLU A 83 12.58 -16.65 6.85
CA GLU A 83 13.32 -15.79 5.93
C GLU A 83 14.43 -16.63 5.29
N THR A 84 14.39 -16.80 3.98
CA THR A 84 15.37 -17.62 3.24
C THR A 84 16.24 -16.80 2.30
N GLN A 85 15.94 -15.52 2.16
CA GLN A 85 16.66 -14.60 1.30
C GLN A 85 16.99 -13.32 2.05
N SER A 86 18.05 -12.67 1.64
CA SER A 86 18.41 -11.33 2.09
C SER A 86 18.42 -10.42 0.88
N SER A 87 17.55 -9.43 0.87
CA SER A 87 17.53 -8.40 -0.17
C SER A 87 18.10 -7.10 0.38
N ALA A 88 18.89 -6.42 -0.44
CA ALA A 88 19.28 -5.04 -0.15
C ALA A 88 18.13 -4.11 -0.54
N ILE A 89 17.95 -3.03 0.20
CA ILE A 89 17.03 -1.96 -0.16
C ILE A 89 17.47 -1.42 -1.52
N GLN A 90 16.65 -1.63 -2.54
CA GLN A 90 16.89 -1.05 -3.85
C GLN A 90 16.37 0.38 -3.84
N ILE A 91 17.29 1.30 -4.09
CA ILE A 91 16.98 2.74 -4.16
C ILE A 91 17.14 3.13 -5.61
N SER A 92 16.17 3.88 -6.15
CA SER A 92 16.25 4.36 -7.53
C SER A 92 17.56 5.16 -7.73
N GLN A 93 18.13 5.12 -8.93
CA GLN A 93 19.35 5.86 -9.24
C GLN A 93 19.19 7.35 -8.99
N ARG A 94 17.99 7.90 -9.14
CA ARG A 94 17.63 9.27 -8.79
C ARG A 94 17.93 9.61 -7.34
N PHE A 95 17.61 8.69 -6.42
CA PHE A 95 17.92 8.87 -5.01
C PHE A 95 19.43 8.90 -4.74
N ILE A 96 20.17 8.00 -5.40
CA ILE A 96 21.64 7.95 -5.28
C ILE A 96 22.28 9.25 -5.77
N SER A 97 21.81 9.77 -6.90
CA SER A 97 22.27 11.06 -7.43
C SER A 97 21.99 12.20 -6.46
N ASN A 98 20.80 12.25 -5.87
CA ASN A 98 20.43 13.28 -4.90
C ASN A 98 21.24 13.20 -3.60
N ILE A 99 21.53 11.98 -3.11
CA ILE A 99 22.43 11.80 -1.97
C ILE A 99 23.85 12.28 -2.35
N ALA A 100 24.33 11.94 -3.55
CA ALA A 100 25.65 12.36 -4.02
C ALA A 100 25.76 13.88 -4.14
N GLU A 101 24.74 14.57 -4.69
CA GLU A 101 24.71 16.04 -4.77
C GLU A 101 24.66 16.72 -3.40
N ARG A 102 23.82 16.22 -2.48
CA ARG A 102 23.76 16.72 -1.11
C ARG A 102 25.08 16.50 -0.37
N ALA A 103 25.75 15.40 -0.64
CA ALA A 103 27.02 15.08 -0.05
C ALA A 103 28.19 15.87 -0.66
N ALA A 104 28.11 16.24 -1.93
CA ALA A 104 29.07 17.18 -2.53
C ALA A 104 28.97 18.59 -1.90
N LYS A 105 27.79 18.91 -1.34
CA LYS A 105 27.51 20.17 -0.61
C LYS A 105 27.72 20.08 0.91
N GLY A 106 27.97 18.88 1.48
CA GLY A 106 28.09 18.64 2.92
C GLY A 106 29.06 17.51 3.26
N SER A 107 29.42 17.36 4.53
CA SER A 107 30.38 16.35 5.01
C SER A 107 29.85 14.91 4.84
N ASP A 108 30.75 13.91 4.74
CA ASP A 108 30.46 12.47 4.65
C ASP A 108 29.49 11.94 5.74
N ARG A 109 29.49 12.58 6.91
CA ARG A 109 28.55 12.25 8.01
C ARG A 109 27.08 12.45 7.64
N SER A 110 26.77 13.30 6.66
CA SER A 110 25.38 13.53 6.24
C SER A 110 24.80 12.39 5.41
N LYS A 111 25.62 11.62 4.71
CA LYS A 111 25.20 10.45 3.92
C LYS A 111 24.75 9.30 4.79
N ASP A 112 25.58 8.96 5.78
CA ASP A 112 25.28 7.84 6.71
C ASP A 112 24.05 8.14 7.56
N ALA A 113 23.89 9.39 7.99
CA ALA A 113 22.71 9.82 8.74
C ALA A 113 21.43 9.73 7.89
N SER A 114 21.47 10.16 6.62
CA SER A 114 20.31 10.08 5.71
C SER A 114 19.93 8.63 5.39
N TYR A 115 20.91 7.77 5.19
CA TYR A 115 20.67 6.33 4.96
C TYR A 115 20.10 5.65 6.20
N ALA A 116 20.64 5.95 7.39
CA ALA A 116 20.15 5.41 8.66
C ALA A 116 18.70 5.88 8.92
N GLN A 117 18.37 7.14 8.67
CA GLN A 117 17.01 7.66 8.78
C GLN A 117 16.06 6.95 7.84
N MET A 118 16.43 6.76 6.58
CA MET A 118 15.63 6.03 5.60
C MET A 118 15.38 4.60 6.06
N LYS A 119 16.43 3.88 6.53
CA LYS A 119 16.31 2.52 7.05
C LYS A 119 15.33 2.44 8.22
N ASN A 120 15.40 3.40 9.14
CA ASN A 120 14.48 3.46 10.28
C ASN A 120 13.03 3.73 9.84
N ARG A 121 12.83 4.54 8.79
CA ARG A 121 11.51 4.84 8.25
C ARG A 121 10.91 3.69 7.43
N ILE A 122 11.75 2.85 6.80
CA ILE A 122 11.30 1.65 6.09
C ILE A 122 10.88 0.55 7.06
N ALA A 123 11.49 0.45 8.23
CA ALA A 123 11.25 -0.65 9.17
C ALA A 123 9.76 -0.87 9.53
N PRO A 124 8.92 0.16 9.77
CA PRO A 124 7.49 -0.01 9.97
C PRO A 124 6.77 -0.62 8.76
N GLU A 125 7.12 -0.22 7.53
CA GLU A 125 6.52 -0.75 6.30
C GLU A 125 6.79 -2.26 6.14
N LEU A 126 7.98 -2.72 6.54
CA LEU A 126 8.33 -4.14 6.54
C LEU A 126 7.49 -4.97 7.52
N THR A 127 6.80 -4.33 8.47
CA THR A 127 5.97 -5.04 9.46
C THR A 127 4.80 -5.77 8.80
N LEU A 128 4.25 -5.22 7.73
CA LEU A 128 3.16 -5.84 6.98
C LEU A 128 3.67 -6.62 5.77
N THR A 129 4.59 -6.05 4.99
CA THR A 129 5.04 -6.65 3.72
C THR A 129 5.74 -7.99 3.90
N ARG A 130 6.43 -8.23 5.02
CA ARG A 130 7.02 -9.54 5.34
C ARG A 130 6.01 -10.69 5.43
N TRP A 131 4.73 -10.38 5.66
CA TRP A 131 3.64 -11.36 5.80
C TRP A 131 2.83 -11.54 4.53
N LEU A 132 3.20 -10.89 3.45
CA LEU A 132 2.59 -11.12 2.15
C LEU A 132 2.99 -12.49 1.61
N PRO A 133 2.08 -13.20 0.90
CA PRO A 133 2.37 -14.50 0.33
C PRO A 133 3.61 -14.48 -0.56
N GLY A 134 4.47 -15.49 -0.42
CA GLY A 134 5.69 -15.64 -1.22
C GLY A 134 6.87 -14.73 -0.82
N VAL A 135 6.69 -13.82 0.12
CA VAL A 135 7.76 -12.93 0.59
C VAL A 135 8.68 -13.68 1.54
N CYS A 136 9.97 -13.76 1.20
CA CYS A 136 10.98 -14.48 1.97
C CYS A 136 12.22 -13.63 2.33
N ASP A 137 12.17 -12.33 2.05
CA ASP A 137 13.25 -11.34 2.26
C ASP A 137 12.89 -10.24 3.26
N SER A 138 12.00 -10.51 4.18
CA SER A 138 11.42 -9.52 5.11
C SER A 138 10.60 -8.41 4.43
N GLY A 139 10.26 -8.53 3.14
CA GLY A 139 9.48 -7.54 2.39
C GLY A 139 10.29 -6.37 1.82
N VAL A 140 11.61 -6.45 1.85
CA VAL A 140 12.49 -5.37 1.39
C VAL A 140 12.34 -5.11 -0.12
N ALA A 141 12.30 -6.17 -0.94
CA ALA A 141 12.09 -6.04 -2.37
C ALA A 141 10.70 -5.46 -2.68
N THR A 142 9.67 -5.90 -1.96
CA THR A 142 8.29 -5.40 -2.10
C THR A 142 8.20 -3.90 -1.84
N VAL A 143 8.71 -3.43 -0.70
CA VAL A 143 8.70 -1.99 -0.38
C VAL A 143 9.54 -1.19 -1.39
N SER A 144 10.67 -1.74 -1.83
CA SER A 144 11.52 -1.09 -2.86
C SER A 144 10.78 -0.97 -4.20
N ALA A 145 9.99 -1.98 -4.59
CA ALA A 145 9.23 -2.00 -5.84
C ALA A 145 8.10 -0.95 -5.89
N ARG A 146 7.60 -0.48 -4.74
CA ARG A 146 6.59 0.58 -4.67
C ARG A 146 7.02 1.87 -5.39
N GLN A 147 8.32 2.11 -5.54
CA GLN A 147 8.86 3.26 -6.26
C GLN A 147 8.50 3.26 -7.76
N SER A 148 8.15 2.10 -8.33
CA SER A 148 7.75 1.98 -9.73
C SER A 148 6.26 2.20 -9.99
N ALA A 149 5.44 2.26 -8.95
CA ALA A 149 4.01 2.49 -9.09
C ALA A 149 3.73 3.98 -9.34
N HIS A 150 2.81 4.26 -10.29
CA HIS A 150 2.42 5.62 -10.62
C HIS A 150 0.94 5.84 -10.31
N ILE A 151 0.65 6.82 -9.46
CA ILE A 151 -0.72 7.20 -9.05
C ILE A 151 -0.96 8.66 -9.33
N GLU A 152 -2.04 8.94 -10.03
CA GLU A 152 -2.52 10.29 -10.30
C GLU A 152 -3.83 10.54 -9.56
N ILE A 153 -3.87 11.59 -8.75
CA ILE A 153 -5.03 11.98 -7.94
C ILE A 153 -5.68 13.22 -8.55
N SER A 154 -6.99 13.17 -8.77
CA SER A 154 -7.78 14.28 -9.32
C SER A 154 -9.07 14.50 -8.51
N GLY A 155 -9.80 15.56 -8.82
CA GLY A 155 -10.96 16.00 -8.05
C GLY A 155 -10.59 16.75 -6.79
N ASN A 156 -11.57 17.23 -6.03
CA ASN A 156 -11.35 18.07 -4.86
C ASN A 156 -11.88 17.39 -3.58
N SER A 157 -10.98 17.01 -2.67
CA SER A 157 -11.36 16.42 -1.37
C SER A 157 -10.18 16.50 -0.39
N ARG A 158 -10.49 16.72 0.89
CA ARG A 158 -9.49 16.57 1.96
C ARG A 158 -8.87 15.17 1.98
N ALA A 159 -9.66 14.14 1.67
CA ALA A 159 -9.15 12.76 1.60
C ALA A 159 -8.09 12.58 0.51
N ALA A 160 -8.16 13.33 -0.59
CA ALA A 160 -7.14 13.31 -1.65
C ALA A 160 -5.76 13.76 -1.13
N GLN A 161 -5.71 14.77 -0.28
CA GLN A 161 -4.47 15.29 0.32
C GLN A 161 -3.84 14.26 1.27
N HIS A 162 -4.67 13.64 2.12
CA HIS A 162 -4.22 12.59 3.04
C HIS A 162 -3.77 11.33 2.29
N LEU A 163 -4.48 10.95 1.22
CA LEU A 163 -4.09 9.83 0.37
C LEU A 163 -2.73 10.07 -0.28
N PHE A 164 -2.52 11.26 -0.85
CA PHE A 164 -1.24 11.67 -1.42
C PHE A 164 -0.10 11.53 -0.41
N SER A 165 -0.28 12.08 0.79
CA SER A 165 0.70 12.00 1.87
C SER A 165 0.99 10.55 2.30
N ASN A 166 -0.05 9.73 2.50
CA ASN A 166 0.08 8.35 2.92
C ASN A 166 0.85 7.50 1.90
N LEU A 167 0.54 7.65 0.61
CA LEU A 167 1.20 6.89 -0.46
C LEU A 167 2.68 7.24 -0.56
N ILE A 168 3.01 8.53 -0.56
CA ILE A 168 4.42 8.99 -0.62
C ILE A 168 5.19 8.54 0.63
N ALA A 169 4.58 8.66 1.80
CA ALA A 169 5.18 8.21 3.05
C ALA A 169 5.38 6.69 3.11
N SER A 170 4.56 5.92 2.37
CA SER A 170 4.66 4.45 2.26
C SER A 170 5.55 3.97 1.10
N GLY A 171 6.19 4.88 0.36
CA GLY A 171 7.17 4.53 -0.68
C GLY A 171 6.69 4.61 -2.12
N VAL A 172 5.44 5.01 -2.39
CA VAL A 172 4.92 5.23 -3.75
C VAL A 172 5.34 6.62 -4.22
N THR A 173 6.57 6.73 -4.69
CA THR A 173 7.22 8.02 -4.98
C THR A 173 6.62 8.77 -6.17
N CYS A 174 6.04 8.05 -7.14
CA CYS A 174 5.40 8.62 -8.32
C CYS A 174 3.91 8.91 -8.09
N THR A 175 3.53 9.36 -6.90
CA THR A 175 2.20 9.88 -6.61
C THR A 175 2.17 11.38 -6.90
N GLN A 176 1.21 11.80 -7.69
CA GLN A 176 1.06 13.22 -8.09
C GLN A 176 -0.40 13.64 -8.15
N PHE A 177 -0.65 14.94 -8.01
CA PHE A 177 -1.93 15.50 -8.36
C PHE A 177 -2.00 15.74 -9.87
N ALA A 178 -3.14 15.43 -10.49
CA ALA A 178 -3.40 15.71 -11.90
C ALA A 178 -3.19 17.20 -12.20
N THR A 179 -2.81 17.50 -13.42
CA THR A 179 -2.63 18.91 -13.86
C THR A 179 -3.93 19.71 -13.75
N SER A 180 -5.07 19.04 -13.92
CA SER A 180 -6.42 19.60 -13.75
C SER A 180 -6.84 19.73 -12.28
N TYR A 181 -6.10 19.13 -11.34
CA TYR A 181 -6.39 19.23 -9.90
C TYR A 181 -6.08 20.65 -9.45
N ARG A 182 -7.11 21.40 -9.15
CA ARG A 182 -7.06 22.82 -8.87
C ARG A 182 -6.27 23.61 -9.93
N ARG A 183 -6.71 24.77 -10.30
CA ARG A 183 -5.97 25.63 -11.22
C ARG A 183 -4.60 25.93 -10.63
N GLY A 184 -3.55 26.02 -11.46
CA GLY A 184 -2.15 26.09 -11.03
C GLY A 184 -1.82 27.14 -9.98
N ASN A 185 -2.64 28.19 -9.84
CA ASN A 185 -2.46 29.30 -8.91
C ASN A 185 -3.45 29.29 -7.73
N GLU A 186 -4.25 28.22 -7.56
CA GLU A 186 -5.15 28.15 -6.42
C GLU A 186 -4.37 28.14 -5.11
N LEU A 187 -4.86 28.94 -4.17
CA LEU A 187 -4.23 29.11 -2.86
C LEU A 187 -4.82 28.12 -1.87
N VAL A 188 -4.04 27.80 -0.86
CA VAL A 188 -4.49 27.07 0.32
C VAL A 188 -5.55 27.89 1.04
N THR A 189 -6.68 27.26 1.33
CA THR A 189 -7.83 27.82 2.07
C THR A 189 -7.95 27.18 3.45
N ASP A 190 -8.86 27.69 4.27
CA ASP A 190 -9.16 27.11 5.59
C ASP A 190 -9.64 25.64 5.50
N LEU A 191 -10.34 25.30 4.41
CA LEU A 191 -10.82 23.93 4.19
C LEU A 191 -9.70 22.94 3.86
N ASP A 192 -8.55 23.42 3.41
CA ASP A 192 -7.37 22.59 3.12
C ASP A 192 -6.57 22.26 4.37
N ILE A 193 -6.70 23.09 5.41
CA ILE A 193 -5.97 22.89 6.65
C ILE A 193 -6.54 21.66 7.35
N SER A 194 -5.80 20.58 7.28
CA SER A 194 -6.17 19.31 7.86
C SER A 194 -4.93 18.70 8.50
N GLY A 195 -5.00 18.14 9.67
CA GLY A 195 -3.86 17.65 10.47
C GLY A 195 -2.90 16.67 9.77
N GLY A 196 -2.44 17.00 8.57
CA GLY A 196 -1.59 16.17 7.72
C GLY A 196 -0.64 17.01 6.87
N LEU A 197 -0.86 17.01 5.55
CA LEU A 197 0.04 17.61 4.56
C LEU A 197 0.10 19.15 4.64
N ILE A 198 -1.02 19.78 4.94
CA ILE A 198 -1.21 21.23 4.93
C ILE A 198 -1.53 21.73 6.33
N SER A 199 -0.83 22.76 6.77
CA SER A 199 -0.95 23.36 8.08
C SER A 199 -1.43 24.82 7.99
N ALA A 200 -1.81 25.42 9.12
CA ALA A 200 -2.28 26.80 9.17
C ALA A 200 -1.25 27.85 8.67
N ILE A 201 0.06 27.55 8.76
CA ILE A 201 1.11 28.42 8.25
C ILE A 201 1.19 28.44 6.72
N ASP A 202 0.46 27.55 6.05
CA ASP A 202 0.43 27.41 4.60
C ASP A 202 -0.75 28.17 3.98
N TYR A 203 -1.64 28.73 4.81
CA TYR A 203 -2.76 29.53 4.34
C TYR A 203 -2.33 30.64 3.39
N GLY A 204 -3.00 30.72 2.25
CA GLY A 204 -2.70 31.72 1.22
C GLY A 204 -1.47 31.43 0.36
N LYS A 205 -0.74 30.33 0.59
CA LYS A 205 0.32 29.87 -0.32
C LYS A 205 -0.26 29.12 -1.50
N VAL A 206 0.49 28.97 -2.59
CA VAL A 206 0.09 28.16 -3.75
C VAL A 206 0.00 26.69 -3.34
N PHE A 207 -1.18 26.10 -3.48
CA PHE A 207 -1.49 24.73 -3.04
C PHE A 207 -0.49 23.69 -3.55
N LYS A 208 -0.21 23.68 -4.87
CA LYS A 208 0.73 22.73 -5.48
C LYS A 208 2.15 22.85 -4.93
N SER A 209 2.60 24.08 -4.64
CA SER A 209 3.92 24.30 -4.05
C SER A 209 4.01 23.74 -2.63
N VAL A 210 2.97 23.96 -1.82
CA VAL A 210 2.89 23.41 -0.45
C VAL A 210 2.90 21.89 -0.49
N CYS A 211 2.10 21.27 -1.36
CA CYS A 211 2.07 19.82 -1.51
C CYS A 211 3.43 19.25 -1.93
N ALA A 212 4.11 19.90 -2.88
CA ALA A 212 5.44 19.46 -3.34
C ALA A 212 6.52 19.59 -2.24
N GLU A 213 6.50 20.64 -1.44
CA GLU A 213 7.42 20.81 -0.31
C GLU A 213 7.13 19.80 0.81
N SER A 214 5.86 19.62 1.14
CA SER A 214 5.44 18.67 2.16
C SER A 214 5.75 17.23 1.73
N ALA A 215 5.54 16.89 0.46
CA ALA A 215 5.90 15.58 -0.09
C ALA A 215 7.39 15.27 0.14
N LYS A 216 8.29 16.24 -0.11
CA LYS A 216 9.73 16.07 0.13
C LYS A 216 10.06 15.77 1.60
N SER A 217 9.27 16.28 2.54
CA SER A 217 9.48 16.07 3.98
C SER A 217 8.97 14.71 4.48
N VAL A 218 7.88 14.19 3.89
CA VAL A 218 7.25 12.94 4.30
C VAL A 218 7.66 11.73 3.46
N ALA A 219 8.19 11.92 2.25
CA ALA A 219 8.54 10.85 1.34
C ALA A 219 9.46 9.81 1.99
N LEU A 220 9.10 8.53 1.86
CA LEU A 220 9.93 7.42 2.34
C LEU A 220 11.24 7.35 1.54
N PHE A 221 11.12 7.46 0.23
CA PHE A 221 12.23 7.58 -0.70
C PHE A 221 12.27 9.03 -1.23
N PRO A 222 13.35 9.78 -1.00
CA PRO A 222 13.42 11.18 -1.43
C PRO A 222 13.18 11.34 -2.93
N GLN A 223 12.35 12.32 -3.27
CA GLN A 223 12.09 12.71 -4.65
C GLN A 223 13.16 13.70 -5.15
N SER A 224 13.51 13.67 -6.44
CA SER A 224 14.37 14.68 -7.03
C SER A 224 13.61 15.99 -7.22
N SER A 225 14.32 17.12 -7.09
CA SER A 225 13.73 18.45 -7.20
C SER A 225 13.68 18.98 -8.65
N GLU A 226 14.25 18.26 -9.62
CA GLU A 226 14.60 18.85 -10.93
C GLU A 226 13.97 18.13 -12.13
N GLU A 227 13.15 17.10 -11.94
CA GLU A 227 12.54 16.44 -13.08
C GLU A 227 11.12 16.91 -13.30
N SER A 228 10.93 17.54 -14.45
CA SER A 228 9.61 17.79 -15.03
C SER A 228 8.82 16.48 -15.07
N ALA A 229 7.51 16.57 -14.81
CA ALA A 229 6.57 15.46 -14.81
C ALA A 229 6.50 14.70 -16.16
N ASP A 230 7.26 15.09 -17.15
CA ASP A 230 7.16 14.62 -18.53
C ASP A 230 8.11 13.44 -18.88
N GLU A 231 9.09 13.12 -18.05
CA GLU A 231 9.99 11.99 -18.30
C GLU A 231 9.88 10.93 -17.21
N LEU A 232 9.09 9.89 -17.47
CA LEU A 232 9.08 8.66 -16.67
C LEU A 232 10.43 7.95 -16.84
N PRO A 233 11.07 7.48 -15.76
CA PRO A 233 12.32 6.74 -15.88
C PRO A 233 12.16 5.49 -16.72
N ALA A 234 13.18 5.14 -17.49
CA ALA A 234 13.22 3.85 -18.19
C ALA A 234 13.05 2.69 -17.20
N GLY A 235 12.03 1.85 -17.42
CA GLY A 235 11.69 0.71 -16.55
C GLY A 235 10.51 0.96 -15.59
N PHE A 236 9.90 2.14 -15.61
CA PHE A 236 8.63 2.37 -14.91
C PHE A 236 7.47 1.72 -15.66
N SER A 237 6.50 1.19 -14.92
CA SER A 237 5.25 0.75 -15.49
C SER A 237 4.57 1.94 -16.16
N GLU A 238 4.25 1.83 -17.46
CA GLU A 238 3.45 2.83 -18.18
C GLU A 238 2.01 2.94 -17.64
N LYS A 239 1.64 2.06 -16.71
CA LYS A 239 0.30 2.02 -16.14
C LYS A 239 0.18 2.97 -14.96
N VAL A 240 -0.52 4.06 -15.21
CA VAL A 240 -0.94 5.02 -14.20
C VAL A 240 -2.29 4.59 -13.64
N ILE A 241 -2.45 4.54 -12.32
CA ILE A 241 -3.74 4.37 -11.67
C ILE A 241 -4.29 5.75 -11.35
N LYS A 242 -5.44 6.10 -11.93
CA LYS A 242 -6.11 7.38 -11.68
C LYS A 242 -7.13 7.26 -10.57
N ILE A 243 -7.11 8.19 -9.64
CA ILE A 243 -8.07 8.26 -8.53
C ILE A 243 -8.78 9.60 -8.60
N HIS A 244 -10.10 9.58 -8.76
CA HIS A 244 -10.89 10.78 -8.81
C HIS A 244 -11.80 10.91 -7.60
N PHE A 245 -11.77 12.07 -6.97
CA PHE A 245 -12.62 12.42 -5.85
C PHE A 245 -13.72 13.38 -6.30
N GLY A 246 -14.95 13.02 -6.02
CA GLY A 246 -16.13 13.81 -6.35
C GLY A 246 -16.77 13.43 -7.67
N GLU A 247 -17.56 14.32 -8.20
CA GLU A 247 -18.23 14.15 -9.48
C GLU A 247 -17.23 14.24 -10.64
N ILE A 248 -17.26 13.28 -11.54
CA ILE A 248 -16.39 13.23 -12.71
C ILE A 248 -17.16 13.66 -13.96
N ASP A 249 -16.52 14.46 -14.81
CA ASP A 249 -17.05 14.77 -16.14
C ASP A 249 -17.25 13.46 -16.93
N PRO A 250 -18.47 13.17 -17.42
CA PRO A 250 -18.76 11.99 -18.23
C PRO A 250 -17.85 11.86 -19.46
N ALA A 251 -17.44 12.97 -20.07
CA ALA A 251 -16.52 12.96 -21.22
C ALA A 251 -15.11 12.50 -20.80
N LEU A 252 -14.63 12.92 -19.64
CA LEU A 252 -13.35 12.47 -19.08
C LEU A 252 -13.41 10.99 -18.73
N LEU A 253 -14.50 10.51 -18.11
CA LEU A 253 -14.70 9.10 -17.81
C LEU A 253 -14.72 8.24 -19.08
N ALA A 254 -15.43 8.68 -20.12
CA ALA A 254 -15.47 8.01 -21.42
C ALA A 254 -14.06 7.94 -22.05
N LEU A 255 -13.26 9.01 -21.93
CA LEU A 255 -11.86 9.03 -22.38
C LEU A 255 -11.02 8.00 -21.63
N TRP A 256 -11.14 7.90 -20.30
CA TRP A 256 -10.40 6.91 -19.52
C TRP A 256 -10.79 5.47 -19.90
N MET A 257 -12.07 5.24 -20.11
CA MET A 257 -12.56 3.93 -20.57
C MET A 257 -12.03 3.57 -21.97
N SER A 258 -12.00 4.51 -22.92
CA SER A 258 -11.51 4.27 -24.27
C SER A 258 -9.99 4.14 -24.39
N ALA A 259 -9.26 4.72 -23.43
CA ALA A 259 -7.79 4.66 -23.35
C ALA A 259 -7.28 3.50 -22.49
N ASP A 260 -8.13 2.54 -22.12
CA ASP A 260 -7.81 1.44 -21.21
C ASP A 260 -7.17 1.90 -19.88
N GLN A 261 -7.53 3.11 -19.43
CA GLN A 261 -6.95 3.73 -18.25
C GLN A 261 -7.52 3.13 -16.96
N GLU A 262 -6.66 2.53 -16.15
CA GLU A 262 -7.04 2.05 -14.81
C GLU A 262 -7.44 3.22 -13.92
N HIS A 263 -8.63 3.13 -13.29
CA HIS A 263 -9.13 4.22 -12.45
C HIS A 263 -10.06 3.76 -11.33
N LEU A 264 -10.21 4.64 -10.33
CA LEU A 264 -11.06 4.45 -9.17
C LEU A 264 -11.79 5.77 -8.88
N LEU A 265 -13.07 5.69 -8.59
CA LEU A 265 -13.89 6.86 -8.27
C LEU A 265 -14.29 6.83 -6.80
N VAL A 266 -14.16 7.96 -6.14
CA VAL A 266 -14.61 8.20 -4.76
C VAL A 266 -15.70 9.24 -4.83
N SER A 267 -16.92 8.91 -4.41
CA SER A 267 -18.06 9.83 -4.48
C SER A 267 -17.85 11.05 -3.59
N GLU A 268 -18.65 12.07 -3.82
CA GLU A 268 -18.86 13.13 -2.85
C GLU A 268 -19.56 12.61 -1.61
N THR A 269 -19.44 13.33 -0.51
CA THR A 269 -20.18 13.04 0.70
C THR A 269 -21.63 13.50 0.54
N SER A 270 -22.56 12.62 0.82
CA SER A 270 -23.99 12.92 0.76
C SER A 270 -24.74 12.22 1.88
N GLY A 271 -25.46 12.99 2.69
CA GLY A 271 -26.24 12.44 3.79
C GLY A 271 -25.42 11.63 4.81
N GLY A 272 -24.15 11.97 4.98
CA GLY A 272 -23.23 11.23 5.87
C GLY A 272 -22.65 9.95 5.27
N TYR A 273 -22.85 9.68 3.98
CA TYR A 273 -22.28 8.52 3.29
C TYR A 273 -21.29 8.93 2.21
N LEU A 274 -20.31 8.07 1.98
CA LEU A 274 -19.36 8.16 0.90
C LEU A 274 -19.17 6.77 0.30
N THR A 275 -19.00 6.69 -1.01
CA THR A 275 -18.76 5.42 -1.70
C THR A 275 -17.47 5.44 -2.50
N ILE A 276 -16.84 4.26 -2.57
CA ILE A 276 -15.66 4.00 -3.39
C ILE A 276 -16.05 2.92 -4.39
N THR A 277 -15.93 3.22 -5.69
CA THR A 277 -16.24 2.23 -6.73
C THR A 277 -15.23 1.09 -6.72
N PRO A 278 -15.52 -0.05 -7.35
CA PRO A 278 -14.46 -1.00 -7.69
C PRO A 278 -13.34 -0.31 -8.49
N LEU A 279 -12.13 -0.86 -8.41
CA LEU A 279 -11.05 -0.49 -9.31
C LEU A 279 -11.42 -0.89 -10.74
N ILE A 280 -11.60 0.10 -11.59
CA ILE A 280 -12.02 -0.09 -12.97
C ILE A 280 -10.78 -0.32 -13.83
N ARG A 281 -10.67 -1.54 -14.35
CA ARG A 281 -9.76 -1.93 -15.42
C ARG A 281 -10.60 -2.18 -16.66
N PRO A 282 -10.64 -1.27 -17.64
CA PRO A 282 -11.50 -1.41 -18.79
C PRO A 282 -11.35 -2.78 -19.45
N GLY A 283 -12.48 -3.42 -19.78
CA GLY A 283 -12.49 -4.78 -20.33
C GLY A 283 -12.17 -5.93 -19.34
N ILE A 284 -11.66 -5.65 -18.14
CA ILE A 284 -11.24 -6.69 -17.18
C ILE A 284 -12.16 -6.73 -15.95
N THR A 285 -12.38 -5.59 -15.29
CA THR A 285 -13.23 -5.50 -14.10
C THR A 285 -14.59 -4.85 -14.42
N PRO A 286 -15.57 -4.91 -13.51
CA PRO A 286 -16.81 -4.15 -13.64
C PRO A 286 -16.52 -2.64 -13.75
N CYS A 287 -17.22 -1.95 -14.63
CA CYS A 287 -17.09 -0.50 -14.77
C CYS A 287 -18.03 0.27 -13.82
N SER A 288 -17.96 1.61 -13.80
CA SER A 288 -18.83 2.47 -13.00
C SER A 288 -20.32 2.23 -13.31
N ARG A 289 -20.66 2.00 -14.58
CA ARG A 289 -22.04 1.68 -15.00
C ARG A 289 -22.52 0.35 -14.41
N CYS A 290 -21.66 -0.68 -14.33
CA CYS A 290 -22.02 -1.93 -13.66
C CYS A 290 -22.34 -1.68 -12.18
N TYR A 291 -21.54 -0.86 -11.51
CA TYR A 291 -21.76 -0.45 -10.13
C TYR A 291 -23.11 0.25 -9.98
N GLU A 292 -23.42 1.28 -10.78
CA GLU A 292 -24.68 2.03 -10.72
C GLU A 292 -25.89 1.12 -10.91
N LEU A 293 -25.84 0.23 -11.92
CA LEU A 293 -26.92 -0.72 -12.19
C LEU A 293 -27.13 -1.70 -11.04
N THR A 294 -26.04 -2.25 -10.48
CA THR A 294 -26.12 -3.17 -9.34
C THR A 294 -26.75 -2.48 -8.13
N ILE A 295 -26.32 -1.24 -7.81
CA ILE A 295 -26.89 -0.49 -6.69
C ILE A 295 -28.37 -0.15 -6.94
N ALA A 296 -28.73 0.23 -8.17
CA ALA A 296 -30.11 0.51 -8.53
C ALA A 296 -31.02 -0.73 -8.37
N GLU A 297 -30.55 -1.91 -8.75
CA GLU A 297 -31.29 -3.16 -8.55
C GLU A 297 -31.44 -3.51 -7.06
N GLN A 298 -30.36 -3.38 -6.27
CA GLN A 298 -30.39 -3.71 -4.85
C GLN A 298 -31.24 -2.75 -4.02
N SER A 299 -31.23 -1.46 -4.36
CA SER A 299 -31.98 -0.42 -3.65
C SER A 299 -33.41 -0.26 -4.13
N GLY A 300 -33.74 -0.77 -5.31
CA GLY A 300 -35.01 -0.50 -6.00
C GLY A 300 -35.17 0.96 -6.42
N ALA A 301 -34.10 1.76 -6.40
CA ALA A 301 -34.09 3.18 -6.68
C ALA A 301 -33.08 3.53 -7.77
N LYS A 302 -33.46 4.36 -8.70
CA LYS A 302 -32.55 4.99 -9.67
C LYS A 302 -32.14 6.36 -9.14
N PHE A 303 -30.85 6.60 -9.13
CA PHE A 303 -30.31 7.93 -8.91
C PHE A 303 -30.66 8.81 -10.12
N LEU A 304 -31.34 9.91 -9.90
CA LEU A 304 -31.76 10.83 -10.97
C LEU A 304 -30.93 12.11 -10.97
N GLU A 305 -30.77 12.73 -9.80
CA GLU A 305 -30.00 13.97 -9.65
C GLU A 305 -29.37 14.02 -8.27
N SER A 306 -28.17 14.60 -8.19
CA SER A 306 -27.53 14.96 -6.92
C SER A 306 -28.17 16.25 -6.40
N GLY A 307 -28.47 16.31 -5.12
CA GLY A 307 -28.78 17.57 -4.46
C GLY A 307 -27.63 18.58 -4.62
N ALA A 308 -27.96 19.86 -4.70
CA ALA A 308 -26.96 20.92 -4.89
C ALA A 308 -25.98 21.06 -3.68
N ASP A 309 -26.38 20.56 -2.53
CA ASP A 309 -25.61 20.68 -1.28
C ASP A 309 -24.61 19.53 -1.18
N LYS A 310 -23.34 19.89 -1.32
CA LYS A 310 -22.20 18.98 -1.14
C LYS A 310 -21.69 19.16 0.28
N ASP A 311 -21.72 18.08 1.04
CA ASP A 311 -21.17 18.08 2.39
C ASP A 311 -19.65 18.02 2.34
N GLU A 312 -18.98 18.93 3.03
CA GLU A 312 -17.54 18.85 3.21
C GLU A 312 -17.18 17.66 4.11
N LEU A 313 -16.19 16.89 3.68
CA LEU A 313 -15.75 15.69 4.39
C LEU A 313 -15.07 16.07 5.73
N PRO A 314 -15.58 15.62 6.87
CA PRO A 314 -14.95 15.87 8.18
C PRO A 314 -13.52 15.30 8.21
N ILE A 315 -12.62 15.93 8.97
CA ILE A 315 -11.19 15.54 9.03
C ILE A 315 -11.00 14.05 9.38
N VAL A 316 -11.75 13.54 10.35
CA VAL A 316 -11.68 12.12 10.76
C VAL A 316 -12.12 11.20 9.61
N GLY A 317 -13.21 11.55 8.92
CA GLY A 317 -13.68 10.85 7.75
C GLY A 317 -12.66 10.89 6.60
N ALA A 318 -12.05 12.06 6.35
CA ALA A 318 -11.02 12.22 5.33
C ALA A 318 -9.79 11.33 5.59
N ASN A 319 -9.32 11.28 6.84
CA ASN A 319 -8.23 10.40 7.25
C ASN A 319 -8.59 8.93 7.09
N TYR A 320 -9.80 8.53 7.48
CA TYR A 320 -10.27 7.15 7.37
C TYR A 320 -10.34 6.70 5.90
N VAL A 321 -10.99 7.49 5.04
CA VAL A 321 -11.11 7.21 3.59
C VAL A 321 -9.72 7.11 2.96
N ALA A 322 -8.83 8.05 3.25
CA ALA A 322 -7.48 8.06 2.72
C ALA A 322 -6.65 6.86 3.19
N ALA A 323 -6.74 6.49 4.46
CA ALA A 323 -6.05 5.33 5.00
C ALA A 323 -6.57 4.01 4.40
N LEU A 324 -7.89 3.88 4.26
CA LEU A 324 -8.51 2.72 3.63
C LEU A 324 -8.08 2.58 2.16
N LEU A 325 -8.12 3.66 1.39
CA LEU A 325 -7.67 3.69 0.00
C LEU A 325 -6.18 3.38 -0.11
N ALA A 326 -5.33 4.01 0.71
CA ALA A 326 -3.90 3.73 0.72
C ALA A 326 -3.62 2.25 0.99
N ALA A 327 -4.31 1.65 1.97
CA ALA A 327 -4.15 0.23 2.27
C ALA A 327 -4.53 -0.67 1.08
N GLN A 328 -5.64 -0.38 0.38
CA GLN A 328 -6.06 -1.13 -0.80
C GLN A 328 -5.10 -0.96 -1.98
N LEU A 329 -4.61 0.25 -2.22
CA LEU A 329 -3.66 0.54 -3.29
C LEU A 329 -2.29 -0.07 -3.01
N LEU A 330 -1.80 0.00 -1.78
CA LEU A 330 -0.56 -0.68 -1.39
C LEU A 330 -0.69 -2.19 -1.53
N GLN A 331 -1.82 -2.78 -1.12
CA GLN A 331 -2.07 -4.20 -1.34
C GLN A 331 -2.05 -4.55 -2.83
N LEU A 332 -2.67 -3.73 -3.69
CA LEU A 332 -2.65 -3.89 -5.14
C LEU A 332 -1.23 -3.81 -5.71
N ILE A 333 -0.45 -2.81 -5.29
CA ILE A 333 0.93 -2.60 -5.75
C ILE A 333 1.82 -3.76 -5.28
N ASP A 334 1.68 -4.17 -4.03
CA ASP A 334 2.53 -5.18 -3.41
C ASP A 334 2.22 -6.61 -3.88
N THR A 335 0.96 -6.91 -4.25
CA THR A 335 0.50 -8.28 -4.55
C THR A 335 -0.18 -8.44 -5.90
N GLY A 336 -0.48 -7.35 -6.60
CA GLY A 336 -1.28 -7.35 -7.83
C GLY A 336 -2.79 -7.50 -7.62
N VAL A 337 -3.26 -7.70 -6.39
CA VAL A 337 -4.67 -7.96 -6.07
C VAL A 337 -5.11 -7.10 -4.89
N CYS A 338 -6.33 -6.57 -4.93
CA CYS A 338 -6.97 -5.95 -3.78
C CYS A 338 -8.47 -6.22 -3.79
N LYS A 339 -9.15 -5.97 -2.68
CA LYS A 339 -10.61 -6.17 -2.59
C LYS A 339 -11.38 -5.26 -3.54
N LEU A 340 -10.90 -4.05 -3.76
CA LEU A 340 -11.51 -3.13 -4.72
C LEU A 340 -11.53 -3.65 -6.17
N SER A 341 -10.83 -4.73 -6.50
CA SER A 341 -10.95 -5.33 -7.84
C SER A 341 -12.33 -5.92 -8.13
N THR A 342 -13.10 -6.26 -7.10
CA THR A 342 -14.43 -6.90 -7.22
C THR A 342 -15.49 -6.32 -6.30
N GLU A 343 -15.12 -5.41 -5.39
CA GLU A 343 -16.02 -4.85 -4.39
C GLU A 343 -16.03 -3.33 -4.47
N ALA A 344 -17.20 -2.73 -4.30
CA ALA A 344 -17.34 -1.33 -3.92
C ALA A 344 -17.37 -1.22 -2.39
N ILE A 345 -17.01 -0.06 -1.88
CA ILE A 345 -17.04 0.21 -0.44
C ILE A 345 -18.00 1.37 -0.18
N SER A 346 -18.96 1.16 0.72
CA SER A 346 -19.84 2.23 1.23
C SER A 346 -19.47 2.51 2.69
N ILE A 347 -19.14 3.76 2.97
CA ILE A 347 -18.67 4.24 4.26
C ILE A 347 -19.76 5.09 4.90
N ASP A 348 -20.21 4.69 6.08
CA ASP A 348 -21.05 5.50 6.94
C ASP A 348 -20.13 6.40 7.79
N LEU A 349 -20.17 7.70 7.55
CA LEU A 349 -19.33 8.67 8.26
C LEU A 349 -19.79 8.90 9.71
N LEU A 350 -21.01 8.49 10.07
CA LEU A 350 -21.51 8.52 11.43
C LEU A 350 -21.07 7.29 12.23
N ASP A 351 -20.82 6.17 11.55
CA ASP A 351 -20.31 4.92 12.13
C ASP A 351 -19.25 4.30 11.23
N LEU A 352 -18.03 4.79 11.34
CA LEU A 352 -16.89 4.31 10.53
C LEU A 352 -16.59 2.81 10.72
N CYS A 353 -17.07 2.20 11.81
CA CYS A 353 -16.95 0.75 12.02
C CYS A 353 -17.91 -0.04 11.13
N ASN A 354 -18.98 0.59 10.63
CA ASN A 354 -19.98 -0.02 9.77
C ASN A 354 -19.69 0.22 8.27
N THR A 355 -18.46 -0.03 7.86
CA THR A 355 -18.08 0.01 6.45
C THR A 355 -18.62 -1.21 5.71
N LYS A 356 -19.39 -0.99 4.67
CA LYS A 356 -20.01 -2.06 3.87
C LYS A 356 -19.21 -2.36 2.61
N HIS A 357 -18.97 -3.62 2.37
CA HIS A 357 -18.38 -4.14 1.15
C HIS A 357 -19.49 -4.72 0.26
N ILE A 358 -19.60 -4.21 -0.95
CA ILE A 358 -20.64 -4.56 -1.91
C ILE A 358 -19.98 -5.26 -3.09
N ALA A 359 -20.22 -6.56 -3.25
CA ALA A 359 -19.72 -7.31 -4.38
C ALA A 359 -20.33 -6.78 -5.69
N ILE A 360 -19.48 -6.43 -6.64
CA ILE A 360 -19.89 -5.93 -7.95
C ILE A 360 -19.40 -6.90 -9.01
N SER A 361 -20.33 -7.40 -9.82
CA SER A 361 -20.04 -8.17 -11.02
C SER A 361 -20.34 -7.36 -12.29
N ARG A 362 -19.88 -7.85 -13.45
CA ARG A 362 -20.27 -7.26 -14.71
C ARG A 362 -21.80 -7.39 -14.88
N HIS A 363 -22.44 -6.27 -15.07
CA HIS A 363 -23.90 -6.23 -15.17
C HIS A 363 -24.36 -6.57 -16.59
N PRO A 364 -25.34 -7.48 -16.77
CA PRO A 364 -25.81 -7.90 -18.11
C PRO A 364 -26.29 -6.75 -18.99
N MET A 365 -26.87 -5.72 -18.36
CA MET A 365 -27.39 -4.54 -19.06
C MET A 365 -26.39 -3.43 -19.30
N CYS A 366 -25.11 -3.63 -18.89
CA CYS A 366 -24.10 -2.57 -19.00
C CYS A 366 -23.50 -2.44 -20.40
N GLY A 367 -23.31 -3.53 -21.11
CA GLY A 367 -22.65 -3.53 -22.42
C GLY A 367 -21.14 -3.31 -22.39
N CYS A 368 -20.48 -3.17 -21.22
CA CYS A 368 -19.03 -2.98 -21.12
C CYS A 368 -18.21 -4.26 -21.35
N SER A 369 -18.86 -5.37 -21.60
CA SER A 369 -18.27 -6.69 -21.82
C SER A 369 -18.29 -7.17 -23.27
N TRP A 370 -18.58 -6.26 -24.19
CA TRP A 370 -18.64 -6.55 -25.63
C TRP A 370 -17.33 -6.16 -26.32
#